data_52dce83257171383226f424521dab91a
#
_entry.id   52dce83257171383226f424521dab91a
#
_cell.length_a   1.000
_cell.length_b   1.000
_cell.length_c   1.000
_cell.angle_alpha   90.00
_cell.angle_beta   90.00
_cell.angle_gamma   90.00
#
_symmetry.space_group_name_H-M   'P 1'
#
loop_
_entity.id
_entity.type
_entity.pdbx_description
1 polymer ?
#
loop_
_entity_poly.entity_id
_entity_poly.type
_entity_poly.pdbx_seq_one_letter_code
_entity_poly.pdbx_strand_id
1 'polypeptide(L)'
;MIEIKQLAKKFAVENPKKLSEQEKKDPRLKGRFFHSVQDVSFTCQKGEVLGLLGPNGAGKTTTLRMLSTALKPDGGSVEIDGDNVLANPVIARKKIGFLSGSTGLYGRLTGRENIHYFGQLHGMSEESIASRIQELADLLDMHNFLDRRSENFSTG
;
A
#
# COMPACT_ATOMS: atom_id res chain seq x y z
N MET A 1 11.39 -10.60 5.33
CA MET A 1 12.36 -9.70 4.64
C MET A 1 11.74 -9.20 3.36
N ILE A 2 11.91 -7.90 3.07
CA ILE A 2 11.52 -7.31 1.78
C ILE A 2 12.79 -6.90 1.05
N GLU A 3 12.94 -7.31 -0.19
CA GLU A 3 14.06 -6.92 -1.05
C GLU A 3 13.56 -6.30 -2.35
N ILE A 4 14.09 -5.14 -2.69
CA ILE A 4 13.76 -4.41 -3.91
C ILE A 4 15.05 -4.15 -4.67
N LYS A 5 15.05 -4.47 -5.97
CA LYS A 5 16.19 -4.26 -6.86
C LYS A 5 15.78 -3.50 -8.10
N GLN A 6 16.39 -2.34 -8.31
CA GLN A 6 16.28 -1.50 -9.51
C GLN A 6 14.83 -1.21 -9.92
N LEU A 7 13.97 -0.98 -8.91
CA LEU A 7 12.54 -0.78 -9.15
C LEU A 7 12.32 0.50 -9.96
N ALA A 8 11.52 0.39 -11.01
CA ALA A 8 11.24 1.49 -11.91
C ALA A 8 9.77 1.55 -12.30
N LYS A 9 9.24 2.79 -12.42
CA LYS A 9 7.89 3.06 -12.90
C LYS A 9 7.82 4.35 -13.70
N LYS A 10 7.23 4.26 -14.88
CA LYS A 10 6.93 5.41 -15.74
C LYS A 10 5.45 5.45 -16.08
N PHE A 11 4.94 6.65 -16.29
CA PHE A 11 3.57 6.88 -16.72
C PHE A 11 3.57 7.64 -18.05
N ALA A 12 2.71 7.23 -18.97
CA ALA A 12 2.53 7.98 -20.20
C ALA A 12 1.86 9.32 -19.90
N VAL A 13 2.37 10.38 -20.51
CA VAL A 13 1.73 11.71 -20.47
C VAL A 13 0.70 11.77 -21.57
N GLU A 14 -0.57 11.71 -21.21
CA GLU A 14 -1.68 11.68 -22.18
C GLU A 14 -1.74 12.95 -23.03
N ASN A 15 -1.49 14.11 -22.45
CA ASN A 15 -1.53 15.38 -23.17
C ASN A 15 -0.33 16.29 -22.84
N PRO A 16 0.80 16.13 -23.55
CA PRO A 16 2.01 16.93 -23.34
C PRO A 16 1.79 18.45 -23.52
N LYS A 17 0.76 18.86 -24.28
CA LYS A 17 0.45 20.28 -24.50
C LYS A 17 -0.20 20.94 -23.29
N LYS A 18 -0.78 20.16 -22.38
CA LYS A 18 -1.41 20.67 -21.13
C LYS A 18 -0.44 20.78 -19.96
N LEU A 19 0.80 20.33 -20.12
CA LEU A 19 1.81 20.45 -19.09
C LEU A 19 2.18 21.93 -18.90
N SER A 20 2.27 22.34 -17.62
CA SER A 20 2.83 23.65 -17.25
C SER A 20 4.30 23.75 -17.65
N GLU A 21 4.81 24.96 -17.73
CA GLU A 21 6.24 25.16 -18.05
C GLU A 21 7.19 24.57 -17.00
N GLN A 22 6.74 24.44 -15.74
CA GLN A 22 7.49 23.78 -14.68
C GLN A 22 7.52 22.26 -14.88
N GLU A 23 6.39 21.65 -15.24
CA GLU A 23 6.32 20.20 -15.51
C GLU A 23 7.13 19.81 -16.75
N LYS A 24 7.15 20.64 -17.79
CA LYS A 24 7.99 20.43 -18.99
C LYS A 24 9.49 20.45 -18.68
N LYS A 25 9.91 21.18 -17.65
CA LYS A 25 11.30 21.25 -17.18
C LYS A 25 11.68 20.17 -16.17
N ASP A 26 10.75 19.35 -15.74
CA ASP A 26 11.03 18.26 -14.79
C ASP A 26 11.97 17.23 -15.45
N PRO A 27 13.16 16.97 -14.88
CA PRO A 27 14.15 16.04 -15.45
C PRO A 27 13.65 14.58 -15.53
N ARG A 28 12.57 14.26 -14.82
CA ARG A 28 11.89 12.95 -14.88
C ARG A 28 10.99 12.81 -16.11
N LEU A 29 10.67 13.91 -16.79
CA LEU A 29 9.94 13.88 -18.04
C LEU A 29 10.90 13.57 -19.18
N LYS A 30 10.80 12.38 -19.76
CA LYS A 30 11.64 11.93 -20.88
C LYS A 30 10.73 11.57 -22.06
N GLY A 31 10.68 12.45 -23.04
CA GLY A 31 9.77 12.32 -24.19
C GLY A 31 8.30 12.33 -23.77
N ARG A 32 7.62 11.21 -23.97
CA ARG A 32 6.20 11.03 -23.62
C ARG A 32 5.96 10.36 -22.27
N PHE A 33 7.00 10.12 -21.48
CA PHE A 33 6.90 9.40 -20.24
C PHE A 33 7.44 10.21 -19.07
N PHE A 34 6.68 10.20 -17.98
CA PHE A 34 7.10 10.70 -16.69
C PHE A 34 7.61 9.53 -15.83
N HIS A 35 8.89 9.55 -15.48
CA HIS A 35 9.56 8.53 -14.71
C HIS A 35 9.37 8.79 -13.21
N SER A 36 8.30 8.24 -12.64
CA SER A 36 7.93 8.44 -11.24
C SER A 36 8.89 7.78 -10.26
N VAL A 37 9.40 6.61 -10.62
CA VAL A 37 10.39 5.86 -9.84
C VAL A 37 11.49 5.39 -10.80
N GLN A 38 12.75 5.61 -10.43
CA GLN A 38 13.90 5.23 -11.23
C GLN A 38 14.94 4.57 -10.33
N ASP A 39 15.28 3.32 -10.64
CA ASP A 39 16.37 2.55 -10.04
C ASP A 39 16.40 2.55 -8.50
N VAL A 40 15.23 2.35 -7.89
CA VAL A 40 15.12 2.29 -6.43
C VAL A 40 15.45 0.88 -5.94
N SER A 41 16.43 0.77 -5.06
CA SER A 41 16.86 -0.48 -4.46
C SER A 41 17.01 -0.32 -2.95
N PHE A 42 16.45 -1.24 -2.18
CA PHE A 42 16.65 -1.33 -0.73
C PHE A 42 16.22 -2.70 -0.20
N THR A 43 16.64 -2.98 1.02
CA THR A 43 16.21 -4.17 1.77
C THR A 43 15.68 -3.73 3.13
N CYS A 44 14.61 -4.39 3.59
CA CYS A 44 14.06 -4.23 4.93
C CYS A 44 14.00 -5.61 5.59
N GLN A 45 14.71 -5.77 6.70
CA GLN A 45 14.77 -7.05 7.42
C GLN A 45 13.50 -7.27 8.25
N LYS A 46 13.29 -8.51 8.70
CA LYS A 46 12.19 -8.82 9.62
C LYS A 46 12.39 -8.07 10.94
N GLY A 47 11.36 -7.40 11.42
CA GLY A 47 11.40 -6.59 12.63
C GLY A 47 11.93 -5.16 12.46
N GLU A 48 12.35 -4.78 11.24
CA GLU A 48 12.78 -3.41 10.94
C GLU A 48 11.61 -2.52 10.50
N VAL A 49 11.74 -1.23 10.75
CA VAL A 49 10.87 -0.18 10.22
C VAL A 49 11.68 0.66 9.24
N LEU A 50 11.28 0.66 7.97
CA LEU A 50 11.89 1.45 6.92
C LEU A 50 11.02 2.66 6.57
N GLY A 51 11.57 3.88 6.66
CA GLY A 51 10.89 5.11 6.27
C GLY A 51 11.30 5.56 4.86
N LEU A 52 10.31 5.79 3.98
CA LEU A 52 10.52 6.44 2.68
C LEU A 52 10.34 7.96 2.84
N LEU A 53 11.43 8.70 2.80
CA LEU A 53 11.44 10.15 2.94
C LEU A 53 11.61 10.85 1.59
N GLY A 54 11.05 12.04 1.46
CA GLY A 54 11.16 12.85 0.25
C GLY A 54 9.97 13.79 0.04
N PRO A 55 10.09 14.78 -0.85
CA PRO A 55 9.04 15.74 -1.16
C PRO A 55 7.81 15.08 -1.80
N ASN A 56 6.72 15.83 -1.92
CA ASN A 56 5.55 15.39 -2.68
C ASN A 56 5.96 15.15 -4.15
N GLY A 57 5.45 14.07 -4.73
CA GLY A 57 5.81 13.63 -6.07
C GLY A 57 7.13 12.85 -6.19
N ALA A 58 7.89 12.61 -5.10
CA ALA A 58 9.13 11.83 -5.13
C ALA A 58 8.97 10.33 -5.44
N GLY A 59 7.76 9.85 -5.69
CA GLY A 59 7.51 8.44 -6.01
C GLY A 59 7.24 7.52 -4.81
N LYS A 60 7.19 8.05 -3.58
CA LYS A 60 6.96 7.25 -2.36
C LYS A 60 5.70 6.36 -2.46
N THR A 61 4.56 6.98 -2.74
CA THR A 61 3.28 6.26 -2.89
C THR A 61 3.32 5.28 -4.08
N THR A 62 3.97 5.65 -5.17
CA THR A 62 4.14 4.78 -6.34
C THR A 62 4.95 3.54 -5.97
N THR A 63 6.04 3.70 -5.21
CA THR A 63 6.85 2.59 -4.70
C THR A 63 6.04 1.67 -3.81
N LEU A 64 5.30 2.21 -2.81
CA LEU A 64 4.44 1.41 -1.94
C LEU A 64 3.34 0.67 -2.69
N ARG A 65 2.75 1.28 -3.72
CA ARG A 65 1.75 0.60 -4.57
C ARG A 65 2.35 -0.54 -5.39
N MET A 66 3.60 -0.44 -5.81
CA MET A 66 4.30 -1.54 -6.49
C MET A 66 4.60 -2.68 -5.52
N LEU A 67 5.05 -2.37 -4.31
CA LEU A 67 5.26 -3.36 -3.24
C LEU A 67 3.98 -4.11 -2.88
N SER A 68 2.85 -3.39 -2.78
CA SER A 68 1.55 -3.98 -2.44
C SER A 68 0.86 -4.70 -3.61
N THR A 69 1.50 -4.82 -4.77
CA THR A 69 0.92 -5.38 -6.00
C THR A 69 -0.24 -4.58 -6.61
N ALA A 70 -0.57 -3.41 -6.06
CA ALA A 70 -1.61 -2.53 -6.60
C ALA A 70 -1.17 -1.85 -7.91
N LEU A 71 0.12 -1.83 -8.19
CA LEU A 71 0.70 -1.25 -9.40
C LEU A 71 1.83 -2.15 -9.92
N LYS A 72 1.77 -2.51 -11.20
CA LYS A 72 2.85 -3.27 -11.85
C LYS A 72 4.05 -2.35 -12.14
N PRO A 73 5.28 -2.67 -11.72
CA PRO A 73 6.48 -1.96 -12.12
C PRO A 73 6.78 -2.16 -13.61
N ASP A 74 7.56 -1.25 -14.19
CA ASP A 74 8.06 -1.35 -15.56
C ASP A 74 9.47 -1.95 -15.61
N GLY A 75 10.17 -2.03 -14.47
CA GLY A 75 11.48 -2.65 -14.33
C GLY A 75 11.80 -2.96 -12.89
N GLY A 76 12.84 -3.78 -12.71
CA GLY A 76 13.28 -4.24 -11.39
C GLY A 76 12.50 -5.42 -10.84
N SER A 77 12.80 -5.79 -9.60
CA SER A 77 12.14 -6.89 -8.88
C SER A 77 11.77 -6.50 -7.46
N VAL A 78 10.74 -7.17 -6.95
CA VAL A 78 10.31 -7.10 -5.55
C VAL A 78 10.16 -8.51 -5.03
N GLU A 79 10.82 -8.82 -3.93
CA GLU A 79 10.72 -10.10 -3.22
C GLU A 79 10.26 -9.88 -1.79
N ILE A 80 9.33 -10.71 -1.32
CA ILE A 80 8.84 -10.72 0.06
C ILE A 80 8.97 -12.13 0.60
N ASP A 81 9.83 -12.30 1.60
CA ASP A 81 10.19 -13.60 2.18
C ASP A 81 10.57 -14.64 1.12
N GLY A 82 11.36 -14.22 0.11
CA GLY A 82 11.84 -15.05 -0.98
C GLY A 82 10.83 -15.26 -2.13
N ASP A 83 9.59 -14.81 -1.99
CA ASP A 83 8.60 -14.90 -3.08
C ASP A 83 8.66 -13.66 -3.97
N ASN A 84 8.82 -13.88 -5.26
CA ASN A 84 8.74 -12.81 -6.25
C ASN A 84 7.30 -12.32 -6.39
N VAL A 85 7.09 -11.06 -6.01
CA VAL A 85 5.77 -10.40 -5.98
C VAL A 85 5.11 -10.32 -7.36
N LEU A 86 5.93 -10.20 -8.41
CA LEU A 86 5.43 -10.06 -9.78
C LEU A 86 5.05 -11.41 -10.40
N ALA A 87 5.77 -12.47 -10.03
CA ALA A 87 5.48 -13.84 -10.50
C ALA A 87 4.23 -14.40 -9.83
N ASN A 88 4.06 -14.15 -8.53
CA ASN A 88 2.97 -14.72 -7.72
C ASN A 88 2.26 -13.65 -6.87
N PRO A 89 1.54 -12.69 -7.48
CA PRO A 89 0.96 -11.57 -6.74
C PRO A 89 -0.11 -11.99 -5.72
N VAL A 90 -0.79 -13.11 -5.95
CA VAL A 90 -1.80 -13.62 -5.02
C VAL A 90 -1.15 -14.15 -3.73
N ILE A 91 -0.03 -14.87 -3.86
CA ILE A 91 0.74 -15.36 -2.70
C ILE A 91 1.34 -14.19 -1.94
N ALA A 92 1.91 -13.23 -2.67
CA ALA A 92 2.50 -12.03 -2.07
C ALA A 92 1.47 -11.24 -1.24
N ARG A 93 0.25 -11.04 -1.76
CA ARG A 93 -0.82 -10.32 -1.04
C ARG A 93 -1.20 -10.95 0.29
N LYS A 94 -1.09 -12.28 0.42
CA LYS A 94 -1.35 -12.98 1.69
C LYS A 94 -0.31 -12.65 2.78
N LYS A 95 0.85 -12.16 2.38
CA LYS A 95 1.97 -11.79 3.27
C LYS A 95 2.05 -10.29 3.56
N ILE A 96 1.19 -9.48 2.95
CA ILE A 96 1.25 -8.02 3.00
C ILE A 96 -0.01 -7.48 3.67
N GLY A 97 0.17 -6.62 4.68
CA GLY A 97 -0.84 -5.65 5.10
C GLY A 97 -0.54 -4.31 4.41
N PHE A 98 -1.49 -3.77 3.66
CA PHE A 98 -1.34 -2.50 2.97
C PHE A 98 -2.41 -1.50 3.39
N LEU A 99 -1.99 -0.41 4.03
CA LEU A 99 -2.85 0.72 4.36
C LEU A 99 -2.45 1.90 3.48
N SER A 100 -3.33 2.33 2.58
CA SER A 100 -3.11 3.56 1.80
C SER A 100 -3.75 4.75 2.50
N GLY A 101 -3.19 5.95 2.32
CA GLY A 101 -3.78 7.17 2.88
C GLY A 101 -5.18 7.53 2.35
N SER A 102 -5.66 6.82 1.31
CA SER A 102 -7.00 6.97 0.75
C SER A 102 -7.93 5.79 1.07
N THR A 103 -7.45 4.80 1.82
CA THR A 103 -8.28 3.65 2.22
C THR A 103 -9.15 4.09 3.38
N GLY A 104 -10.45 4.18 3.13
CA GLY A 104 -11.47 4.44 4.14
C GLY A 104 -12.10 3.15 4.63
N LEU A 105 -12.58 3.17 5.87
CA LEU A 105 -13.50 2.17 6.39
C LEU A 105 -14.88 2.35 5.73
N TYR A 106 -15.67 1.30 5.72
CA TYR A 106 -17.07 1.41 5.34
C TYR A 106 -17.82 2.16 6.45
N GLY A 107 -18.06 3.45 6.26
CA GLY A 107 -18.55 4.36 7.29
C GLY A 107 -19.87 3.94 7.94
N ARG A 108 -20.75 3.26 7.19
CA ARG A 108 -22.03 2.73 7.69
C ARG A 108 -21.88 1.50 8.60
N LEU A 109 -20.75 0.81 8.51
CA LEU A 109 -20.41 -0.34 9.35
C LEU A 109 -19.77 0.14 10.65
N THR A 110 -19.96 -0.63 11.72
CA THR A 110 -19.22 -0.47 12.96
C THR A 110 -17.76 -0.91 12.80
N GLY A 111 -16.89 -0.61 13.75
CA GLY A 111 -15.53 -1.11 13.77
C GLY A 111 -15.49 -2.64 13.70
N ARG A 112 -16.31 -3.30 14.50
CA ARG A 112 -16.47 -4.76 14.53
C ARG A 112 -16.89 -5.31 13.17
N GLU A 113 -17.92 -4.74 12.56
CA GLU A 113 -18.40 -5.18 11.25
C GLU A 113 -17.37 -4.96 10.14
N ASN A 114 -16.59 -3.89 10.18
CA ASN A 114 -15.48 -3.69 9.26
C ASN A 114 -14.42 -4.79 9.40
N ILE A 115 -13.98 -5.11 10.63
CA ILE A 115 -12.98 -6.18 10.86
C ILE A 115 -13.54 -7.52 10.40
N HIS A 116 -14.79 -7.81 10.73
CA HIS A 116 -15.47 -9.03 10.32
C HIS A 116 -15.53 -9.16 8.80
N TYR A 117 -15.96 -8.11 8.11
CA TYR A 117 -16.03 -8.07 6.65
C TYR A 117 -14.68 -8.35 5.98
N PHE A 118 -13.61 -7.68 6.44
CA PHE A 118 -12.28 -7.94 5.91
C PHE A 118 -11.78 -9.35 6.26
N GLY A 119 -12.08 -9.86 7.45
CA GLY A 119 -11.78 -11.25 7.82
C GLY A 119 -12.40 -12.26 6.86
N GLN A 120 -13.68 -12.07 6.51
CA GLN A 120 -14.37 -12.90 5.51
C GLN A 120 -13.74 -12.79 4.12
N LEU A 121 -13.38 -11.60 3.66
CA LEU A 121 -12.67 -11.41 2.39
C LEU A 121 -11.31 -12.13 2.34
N HIS A 122 -10.66 -12.28 3.49
CA HIS A 122 -9.42 -13.04 3.63
C HIS A 122 -9.64 -14.54 3.83
N GLY A 123 -10.89 -15.02 3.81
CA GLY A 123 -11.24 -16.43 3.96
C GLY A 123 -11.06 -16.99 5.38
N MET A 124 -11.11 -16.12 6.39
CA MET A 124 -11.06 -16.56 7.79
C MET A 124 -12.38 -17.21 8.22
N SER A 125 -12.31 -18.19 9.12
CA SER A 125 -13.51 -18.74 9.75
C SER A 125 -14.12 -17.74 10.75
N GLU A 126 -15.43 -17.86 11.02
CA GLU A 126 -16.15 -17.02 11.99
C GLU A 126 -15.47 -17.02 13.37
N GLU A 127 -15.05 -18.19 13.82
CA GLU A 127 -14.34 -18.35 15.10
C GLU A 127 -13.00 -17.59 15.10
N SER A 128 -12.23 -17.70 14.01
CA SER A 128 -10.96 -16.99 13.85
C SER A 128 -11.16 -15.48 13.80
N ILE A 129 -12.22 -15.01 13.13
CA ILE A 129 -12.58 -13.59 13.08
C ILE A 129 -12.94 -13.09 14.47
N ALA A 130 -13.80 -13.80 15.21
CA ALA A 130 -14.21 -13.40 16.55
C ALA A 130 -13.00 -13.33 17.51
N SER A 131 -12.13 -14.33 17.49
CA SER A 131 -10.89 -14.33 18.28
C SER A 131 -9.97 -13.16 17.91
N ARG A 132 -9.83 -12.87 16.60
CA ARG A 132 -8.97 -11.78 16.14
C ARG A 132 -9.53 -10.40 16.49
N ILE A 133 -10.85 -10.23 16.47
CA ILE A 133 -11.51 -8.99 16.93
C ILE A 133 -11.18 -8.75 18.40
N GLN A 134 -11.28 -9.77 19.24
CA GLN A 134 -10.99 -9.64 20.66
C GLN A 134 -9.51 -9.30 20.90
N GLU A 135 -8.60 -10.01 20.24
CA GLU A 135 -7.16 -9.76 20.33
C GLU A 135 -6.81 -8.30 19.93
N LEU A 136 -7.38 -7.82 18.82
CA LEU A 136 -7.14 -6.44 18.36
C LEU A 136 -7.76 -5.42 19.31
N ALA A 137 -8.94 -5.72 19.88
CA ALA A 137 -9.60 -4.84 20.83
C ALA A 137 -8.76 -4.65 22.10
N ASP A 138 -8.17 -5.74 22.60
CA ASP A 138 -7.29 -5.72 23.76
C ASP A 138 -5.96 -4.99 23.45
N LEU A 139 -5.33 -5.33 22.30
CA LEU A 139 -4.04 -4.80 21.92
C LEU A 139 -4.07 -3.28 21.64
N LEU A 140 -5.15 -2.79 21.05
CA LEU A 140 -5.30 -1.40 20.58
C LEU A 140 -6.25 -0.58 21.45
N ASP A 141 -6.74 -1.12 22.58
CA ASP A 141 -7.71 -0.47 23.48
C ASP A 141 -8.97 0.05 22.75
N MET A 142 -9.55 -0.82 21.90
CA MET A 142 -10.65 -0.45 21.01
C MET A 142 -12.05 -0.78 21.54
N HIS A 143 -12.18 -1.36 22.74
CA HIS A 143 -13.47 -1.86 23.27
C HIS A 143 -14.59 -0.79 23.24
N ASN A 144 -14.24 0.46 23.55
CA ASN A 144 -15.22 1.54 23.69
C ASN A 144 -15.82 2.03 22.37
N PHE A 145 -15.24 1.68 21.23
CA PHE A 145 -15.68 2.16 19.92
C PHE A 145 -15.86 1.06 18.85
N LEU A 146 -15.58 -0.21 19.19
CA LEU A 146 -15.80 -1.33 18.27
C LEU A 146 -17.21 -1.36 17.69
N ASP A 147 -18.23 -1.06 18.51
CA ASP A 147 -19.62 -1.15 18.14
C ASP A 147 -20.23 0.21 17.72
N ARG A 148 -19.37 1.22 17.52
CA ARG A 148 -19.75 2.51 16.93
C ARG A 148 -19.53 2.49 15.41
N ARG A 149 -20.34 3.24 14.67
CA ARG A 149 -20.18 3.41 13.22
C ARG A 149 -18.87 4.11 12.90
N SER A 150 -18.17 3.60 11.88
CA SER A 150 -16.85 4.10 11.48
C SER A 150 -16.88 5.53 10.92
N GLU A 151 -18.01 6.01 10.42
CA GLU A 151 -18.18 7.40 9.97
C GLU A 151 -17.94 8.43 11.08
N ASN A 152 -18.03 8.00 12.34
CA ASN A 152 -17.83 8.84 13.52
C ASN A 152 -16.40 8.73 14.08
N PHE A 153 -15.50 8.01 13.40
CA PHE A 153 -14.11 7.90 13.83
C PHE A 153 -13.30 9.08 13.31
N SER A 154 -12.40 9.60 14.15
CA SER A 154 -11.41 10.57 13.70
C SER A 154 -10.29 9.86 12.90
N THR A 155 -9.67 10.58 11.98
CA THR A 155 -8.54 10.07 11.17
C THR A 155 -7.18 10.15 11.87
N GLY A 156 -7.16 10.46 13.16
CA GLY A 156 -5.94 10.60 13.94
C GLY A 156 -5.89 9.69 15.13
#